data_639d9d7d090b767a84fd75b02ab7b2a5
#
_entry.id   639d9d7d090b767a84fd75b02ab7b2a5
#
_cell.length_a   1.000
_cell.length_b   1.000
_cell.length_c   1.000
_cell.angle_alpha   90.00
_cell.angle_beta   90.00
_cell.angle_gamma   90.00
#
_symmetry.space_group_name_H-M   'P 1'
#
loop_
_entity.id
_entity.type
_entity.pdbx_description
1 polymer ?
#
loop_
_entity_poly.entity_id
_entity_poly.type
_entity_poly.pdbx_seq_one_letter_code
_entity_poly.pdbx_strand_id
1 'polypeptide(L)'
;AAFLHHEPIPADHESLGKPGSLVMTLPRFFVEGSIEIGKTFALPETSGHHLARVLRKSTADNIVVFNGKGGESICSIESIRKNQVEVTAVRHDENDRAPQLKTTLGLCILKKDAMNSVLAKVTELGITRITPIISDHCAVAHKVIHRRQTHWRQDIIAACEQCGLNLLPTLDPATNLSDWLASSPADIRLLAVPGNSPIPRSKSVVNSVSLLTGPEGGFSEAEKKEAINAGFNTVTFGERVLRAETAPIVALSASHQVWGSFGITG
;
A
#
# COMPACT_ATOMS: atom_id res chain seq x y z
N ALA A 1 -12.61 -35.75 41.44
CA ALA A 1 -12.91 -34.36 41.24
C ALA A 1 -11.67 -33.55 41.60
N ALA A 2 -10.88 -33.16 40.63
CA ALA A 2 -9.76 -32.24 40.79
C ALA A 2 -9.99 -31.10 39.82
N PHE A 3 -10.33 -29.93 40.36
CA PHE A 3 -10.42 -28.66 39.64
C PHE A 3 -9.00 -28.18 39.34
N LEU A 4 -8.65 -28.08 38.07
CA LEU A 4 -7.46 -27.36 37.60
C LEU A 4 -7.78 -25.86 37.65
N HIS A 5 -7.12 -25.19 38.58
CA HIS A 5 -7.06 -23.72 38.61
C HIS A 5 -6.30 -23.22 37.41
N HIS A 6 -6.99 -22.51 36.53
CA HIS A 6 -6.36 -21.68 35.51
C HIS A 6 -5.94 -20.38 36.21
N GLU A 7 -4.64 -20.19 36.41
CA GLU A 7 -4.11 -18.89 36.80
C GLU A 7 -4.22 -17.90 35.63
N PRO A 8 -4.66 -16.66 35.91
CA PRO A 8 -4.73 -15.64 34.86
C PRO A 8 -3.30 -15.18 34.49
N ILE A 9 -3.03 -15.14 33.19
CA ILE A 9 -1.80 -14.59 32.64
C ILE A 9 -1.69 -13.12 33.05
N PRO A 10 -0.56 -12.66 33.62
CA PRO A 10 -0.39 -11.27 34.02
C PRO A 10 -0.46 -10.34 32.79
N ALA A 11 -1.26 -9.29 32.91
CA ALA A 11 -1.36 -8.20 31.95
C ALA A 11 -0.17 -7.26 32.11
N ASP A 12 0.99 -7.65 31.62
CA ASP A 12 2.14 -6.74 31.56
C ASP A 12 2.01 -5.78 30.39
N HIS A 13 1.38 -4.64 30.63
CA HIS A 13 1.25 -3.49 29.74
C HIS A 13 2.55 -2.68 29.59
N GLU A 14 3.71 -3.14 30.05
CA GLU A 14 4.93 -2.35 30.17
C GLU A 14 6.10 -2.74 29.25
N SER A 15 5.90 -3.40 28.14
CA SER A 15 7.00 -3.66 27.20
C SER A 15 6.88 -3.00 25.82
N LEU A 16 6.18 -1.87 25.71
CA LEU A 16 6.39 -0.97 24.59
C LEU A 16 7.65 -0.15 24.91
N GLY A 17 8.76 -0.58 24.33
CA GLY A 17 10.11 -0.12 24.61
C GLY A 17 10.28 1.39 24.62
N LYS A 18 11.15 1.86 25.52
CA LYS A 18 11.65 3.24 25.59
C LYS A 18 12.21 3.66 24.22
N PRO A 19 12.08 4.95 23.82
CA PRO A 19 12.69 5.44 22.58
C PRO A 19 14.20 5.21 22.65
N GLY A 20 14.72 4.36 21.75
CA GLY A 20 16.15 3.98 21.68
C GLY A 20 16.45 2.48 21.77
N SER A 21 15.51 1.60 22.10
CA SER A 21 15.69 0.16 21.95
C SER A 21 15.40 -0.25 20.51
N LEU A 22 16.26 -1.11 19.92
CA LEU A 22 15.94 -1.83 18.69
C LEU A 22 14.69 -2.69 19.00
N VAL A 23 13.50 -2.15 18.74
CA VAL A 23 12.26 -2.92 18.84
C VAL A 23 12.35 -3.95 17.71
N MET A 24 12.59 -5.19 18.05
CA MET A 24 12.43 -6.31 17.10
C MET A 24 10.95 -6.32 16.71
N THR A 25 10.63 -5.69 15.59
CA THR A 25 9.29 -5.73 15.03
C THR A 25 8.96 -7.17 14.68
N LEU A 26 7.81 -7.66 15.16
CA LEU A 26 7.33 -9.00 14.80
C LEU A 26 7.19 -9.09 13.26
N PRO A 27 7.59 -10.21 12.65
CA PRO A 27 7.36 -10.41 11.22
C PRO A 27 5.88 -10.37 10.92
N ARG A 28 5.54 -9.77 9.77
CA ARG A 28 4.16 -9.51 9.35
C ARG A 28 3.83 -10.33 8.11
N PHE A 29 2.63 -10.90 8.07
CA PHE A 29 2.17 -11.73 6.97
C PHE A 29 0.72 -11.39 6.60
N PHE A 30 0.47 -11.28 5.31
CA PHE A 30 -0.86 -11.14 4.76
C PHE A 30 -1.53 -12.51 4.63
N VAL A 31 -2.82 -12.58 4.99
CA VAL A 31 -3.67 -13.75 4.74
C VAL A 31 -5.00 -13.31 4.13
N GLU A 32 -5.57 -14.14 3.29
CA GLU A 32 -6.93 -13.92 2.79
C GLU A 32 -7.97 -14.45 3.80
N GLY A 33 -9.11 -13.78 3.86
CA GLY A 33 -10.23 -14.20 4.71
C GLY A 33 -10.31 -13.49 6.07
N SER A 34 -11.11 -14.05 6.97
CA SER A 34 -11.29 -13.54 8.34
C SER A 34 -10.27 -14.16 9.28
N ILE A 35 -9.81 -13.35 10.24
CA ILE A 35 -8.93 -13.79 11.32
C ILE A 35 -9.75 -13.73 12.61
N GLU A 36 -10.04 -14.91 13.20
CA GLU A 36 -10.84 -15.01 14.41
C GLU A 36 -9.95 -15.36 15.61
N ILE A 37 -10.08 -14.66 16.71
CA ILE A 37 -9.34 -14.93 17.94
C ILE A 37 -9.63 -16.34 18.45
N GLY A 38 -8.58 -17.06 18.84
CA GLY A 38 -8.65 -18.44 19.31
C GLY A 38 -8.76 -19.50 18.20
N LYS A 39 -8.82 -19.08 16.93
CA LYS A 39 -8.83 -20.00 15.78
C LYS A 39 -7.43 -20.26 15.26
N THR A 40 -7.15 -21.53 14.97
CA THR A 40 -5.93 -21.96 14.28
C THR A 40 -6.17 -22.04 12.78
N PHE A 41 -5.23 -21.52 12.01
CA PHE A 41 -5.26 -21.56 10.54
C PHE A 41 -3.84 -21.70 9.96
N ALA A 42 -3.77 -22.17 8.72
CA ALA A 42 -2.51 -22.30 8.01
C ALA A 42 -2.13 -20.97 7.33
N LEU A 43 -0.86 -20.57 7.42
CA LEU A 43 -0.32 -19.47 6.60
C LEU A 43 -0.21 -19.91 5.13
N PRO A 44 -0.25 -18.95 4.17
CA PRO A 44 0.12 -19.23 2.79
C PRO A 44 1.48 -19.91 2.70
N GLU A 45 1.65 -20.86 1.77
CA GLU A 45 2.89 -21.64 1.65
C GLU A 45 4.15 -20.77 1.51
N THR A 46 4.05 -19.69 0.73
CA THR A 46 5.13 -18.72 0.56
C THR A 46 5.54 -18.05 1.86
N SER A 47 4.55 -17.65 2.67
CA SER A 47 4.75 -17.05 4.00
C SER A 47 5.33 -18.06 4.98
N GLY A 48 4.83 -19.31 4.97
CA GLY A 48 5.35 -20.41 5.78
C GLY A 48 6.81 -20.74 5.46
N HIS A 49 7.15 -20.80 4.17
CA HIS A 49 8.54 -20.98 3.72
C HIS A 49 9.44 -19.85 4.21
N HIS A 50 9.02 -18.60 4.04
CA HIS A 50 9.79 -17.42 4.49
C HIS A 50 10.02 -17.45 5.99
N LEU A 51 8.97 -17.75 6.77
CA LEU A 51 9.02 -17.81 8.23
C LEU A 51 9.97 -18.92 8.72
N ALA A 52 9.85 -20.14 8.17
CA ALA A 52 10.63 -21.29 8.61
C ALA A 52 12.10 -21.24 8.15
N ARG A 53 12.35 -20.82 6.90
CA ARG A 53 13.68 -20.92 6.27
C ARG A 53 14.49 -19.66 6.38
N VAL A 54 13.86 -18.48 6.23
CA VAL A 54 14.56 -17.20 6.22
C VAL A 54 14.61 -16.62 7.64
N LEU A 55 13.47 -16.52 8.30
CA LEU A 55 13.35 -15.92 9.63
C LEU A 55 13.69 -16.91 10.77
N ARG A 56 13.72 -18.23 10.48
CA ARG A 56 14.07 -19.29 11.42
C ARG A 56 13.29 -19.23 12.72
N LYS A 57 12.00 -18.92 12.60
CA LYS A 57 11.08 -18.88 13.74
C LYS A 57 10.74 -20.27 14.24
N SER A 58 10.37 -20.37 15.51
CA SER A 58 10.05 -21.61 16.23
C SER A 58 8.59 -21.60 16.67
N THR A 59 8.10 -22.74 17.11
CA THR A 59 6.81 -22.84 17.82
C THR A 59 6.82 -21.95 19.06
N ALA A 60 5.66 -21.38 19.40
CA ALA A 60 5.46 -20.36 20.44
C ALA A 60 6.05 -18.95 20.14
N ASP A 61 6.79 -18.77 19.04
CA ASP A 61 7.12 -17.41 18.58
C ASP A 61 5.84 -16.70 18.10
N ASN A 62 5.84 -15.38 18.26
CA ASN A 62 4.74 -14.53 17.80
C ASN A 62 5.05 -13.90 16.43
N ILE A 63 4.01 -13.74 15.65
CA ILE A 63 4.00 -13.00 14.39
C ILE A 63 2.78 -12.08 14.35
N VAL A 64 2.79 -11.13 13.44
CA VAL A 64 1.61 -10.32 13.09
C VAL A 64 0.98 -10.87 11.83
N VAL A 65 -0.34 -10.98 11.82
CA VAL A 65 -1.12 -11.37 10.63
C VAL A 65 -2.19 -10.31 10.37
N PHE A 66 -2.38 -9.92 9.13
CA PHE A 66 -3.42 -8.99 8.70
C PHE A 66 -4.08 -9.46 7.40
N ASN A 67 -5.30 -8.99 7.13
CA ASN A 67 -6.09 -9.42 5.97
C ASN A 67 -6.38 -8.31 4.95
N GLY A 68 -5.79 -7.14 5.12
CA GLY A 68 -5.94 -6.01 4.21
C GLY A 68 -7.25 -5.23 4.36
N LYS A 69 -8.06 -5.53 5.38
CA LYS A 69 -9.36 -4.88 5.65
C LYS A 69 -9.31 -3.91 6.83
N GLY A 70 -8.15 -3.70 7.41
CA GLY A 70 -7.90 -2.93 8.62
C GLY A 70 -7.65 -3.81 9.84
N GLY A 71 -6.95 -3.27 10.82
CA GLY A 71 -6.52 -4.00 12.00
C GLY A 71 -5.47 -5.08 11.71
N GLU A 72 -4.91 -5.64 12.77
CA GLU A 72 -3.91 -6.70 12.71
C GLU A 72 -4.10 -7.65 13.90
N SER A 73 -3.65 -8.89 13.77
CA SER A 73 -3.71 -9.88 14.86
C SER A 73 -2.32 -10.40 15.20
N ILE A 74 -2.03 -10.47 16.49
CA ILE A 74 -0.87 -11.22 16.98
C ILE A 74 -1.27 -12.69 16.99
N CYS A 75 -0.44 -13.52 16.35
CA CYS A 75 -0.64 -14.96 16.27
C CYS A 75 0.56 -15.70 16.86
N SER A 76 0.29 -16.76 17.63
CA SER A 76 1.30 -17.71 18.10
C SER A 76 1.51 -18.80 17.06
N ILE A 77 2.75 -19.22 16.83
CA ILE A 77 3.07 -20.32 15.93
C ILE A 77 2.84 -21.64 16.67
N GLU A 78 1.90 -22.43 16.19
CA GLU A 78 1.55 -23.74 16.79
C GLU A 78 2.39 -24.89 16.22
N SER A 79 2.57 -24.90 14.90
CA SER A 79 3.34 -25.95 14.26
C SER A 79 4.09 -25.46 13.02
N ILE A 80 5.26 -26.06 12.79
CA ILE A 80 6.07 -25.84 11.58
C ILE A 80 6.38 -27.22 10.98
N ARG A 81 5.81 -27.54 9.82
CA ARG A 81 6.02 -28.81 9.10
C ARG A 81 6.46 -28.51 7.67
N LYS A 82 7.75 -28.60 7.38
CA LYS A 82 8.35 -28.20 6.08
C LYS A 82 8.03 -26.73 5.77
N ASN A 83 7.10 -26.48 4.84
CA ASN A 83 6.65 -25.14 4.45
C ASN A 83 5.25 -24.81 4.97
N GLN A 84 4.59 -25.74 5.66
CA GLN A 84 3.28 -25.54 6.26
C GLN A 84 3.46 -25.05 7.69
N VAL A 85 2.93 -23.87 7.98
CA VAL A 85 2.96 -23.26 9.31
C VAL A 85 1.53 -22.99 9.74
N GLU A 86 1.18 -23.48 10.91
CA GLU A 86 -0.11 -23.22 11.55
C GLU A 86 0.07 -22.19 12.66
N VAL A 87 -0.84 -21.25 12.74
CA VAL A 87 -0.82 -20.18 13.73
C VAL A 87 -2.19 -20.01 14.36
N THR A 88 -2.23 -19.61 15.64
CA THR A 88 -3.45 -19.28 16.37
C THR A 88 -3.49 -17.78 16.65
N ALA A 89 -4.56 -17.10 16.29
CA ALA A 89 -4.74 -15.70 16.61
C ALA A 89 -5.02 -15.54 18.12
N VAL A 90 -4.15 -14.82 18.83
CA VAL A 90 -4.23 -14.62 20.28
C VAL A 90 -4.74 -13.26 20.69
N ARG A 91 -4.52 -12.22 19.87
CA ARG A 91 -4.96 -10.84 20.13
C ARG A 91 -5.22 -10.11 18.83
N HIS A 92 -6.24 -9.29 18.80
CA HIS A 92 -6.52 -8.37 17.70
C HIS A 92 -6.27 -6.92 18.12
N ASP A 93 -5.73 -6.12 17.21
CA ASP A 93 -5.54 -4.67 17.36
C ASP A 93 -6.23 -4.01 16.16
N GLU A 94 -7.20 -3.14 16.43
CA GLU A 94 -7.96 -2.40 15.41
C GLU A 94 -7.18 -1.19 14.86
N ASN A 95 -5.97 -0.92 15.37
CA ASN A 95 -5.18 0.21 14.94
C ASN A 95 -4.86 0.12 13.44
N ASP A 96 -5.25 1.17 12.74
CA ASP A 96 -5.05 1.28 11.30
C ASP A 96 -4.09 2.42 10.99
N ARG A 97 -2.98 2.11 10.33
CA ARG A 97 -1.94 3.11 10.00
C ARG A 97 -2.22 3.82 8.69
N ALA A 98 -3.43 3.69 8.14
CA ALA A 98 -3.80 4.31 6.89
C ALA A 98 -3.95 5.83 7.03
N PRO A 99 -3.45 6.61 6.05
CA PRO A 99 -3.68 8.05 6.02
C PRO A 99 -5.17 8.37 5.90
N GLN A 100 -5.60 9.49 6.51
CA GLN A 100 -6.98 9.96 6.39
C GLN A 100 -7.29 10.50 4.99
N LEU A 101 -6.31 11.14 4.34
CA LEU A 101 -6.42 11.62 2.96
C LEU A 101 -6.60 10.45 2.00
N LYS A 102 -7.72 10.40 1.31
CA LYS A 102 -7.96 9.39 0.27
C LYS A 102 -7.22 9.77 -1.00
N THR A 103 -6.33 8.91 -1.45
CA THR A 103 -5.48 9.17 -2.61
C THR A 103 -5.71 8.11 -3.69
N THR A 104 -6.01 8.54 -4.90
CA THR A 104 -6.15 7.68 -6.08
C THR A 104 -5.03 8.02 -7.06
N LEU A 105 -4.36 7.01 -7.57
CA LEU A 105 -3.29 7.16 -8.56
C LEU A 105 -3.69 6.49 -9.88
N GLY A 106 -3.92 7.29 -10.92
CA GLY A 106 -3.86 6.84 -12.31
C GLY A 106 -2.39 6.76 -12.72
N LEU A 107 -1.86 5.55 -12.71
CA LEU A 107 -0.47 5.28 -13.02
C LEU A 107 -0.36 4.72 -14.44
N CYS A 108 0.13 5.53 -15.39
CA CYS A 108 0.44 4.99 -16.70
C CYS A 108 1.43 3.84 -16.57
N ILE A 109 1.16 2.75 -17.30
CA ILE A 109 1.92 1.50 -17.15
C ILE A 109 3.36 1.71 -17.61
N LEU A 110 4.29 1.45 -16.70
CA LEU A 110 5.73 1.59 -16.87
C LEU A 110 6.38 0.24 -17.25
N LYS A 111 7.65 0.28 -17.64
CA LYS A 111 8.48 -0.92 -17.76
C LYS A 111 8.52 -1.67 -16.42
N LYS A 112 8.81 -2.99 -16.50
CA LYS A 112 8.62 -3.91 -15.35
C LYS A 112 9.21 -3.41 -14.04
N ASP A 113 10.50 -3.08 -14.02
CA ASP A 113 11.21 -2.75 -12.76
C ASP A 113 10.76 -1.39 -12.20
N ALA A 114 10.49 -0.43 -13.08
CA ALA A 114 9.95 0.86 -12.71
C ALA A 114 8.54 0.72 -12.10
N MET A 115 7.67 -0.09 -12.72
CA MET A 115 6.31 -0.34 -12.22
C MET A 115 6.33 -0.96 -10.83
N ASN A 116 7.11 -2.02 -10.62
CA ASN A 116 7.22 -2.71 -9.32
C ASN A 116 7.75 -1.74 -8.23
N SER A 117 8.76 -0.92 -8.58
CA SER A 117 9.30 0.09 -7.66
C SER A 117 8.26 1.12 -7.24
N VAL A 118 7.48 1.64 -8.19
CA VAL A 118 6.40 2.61 -7.90
C VAL A 118 5.36 2.00 -7.00
N LEU A 119 4.86 0.80 -7.33
CA LEU A 119 3.80 0.13 -6.55
C LEU A 119 4.22 -0.05 -5.09
N ALA A 120 5.44 -0.51 -4.86
CA ALA A 120 5.97 -0.63 -3.51
C ALA A 120 6.02 0.72 -2.79
N LYS A 121 6.61 1.76 -3.42
CA LYS A 121 6.82 3.07 -2.78
C LYS A 121 5.54 3.84 -2.54
N VAL A 122 4.58 3.83 -3.46
CA VAL A 122 3.28 4.50 -3.22
C VAL A 122 2.46 3.77 -2.17
N THR A 123 2.62 2.45 -2.03
CA THR A 123 2.01 1.67 -0.95
C THR A 123 2.60 2.07 0.41
N GLU A 124 3.92 2.13 0.54
CA GLU A 124 4.62 2.61 1.75
C GLU A 124 4.17 4.03 2.15
N LEU A 125 3.86 4.88 1.17
CA LEU A 125 3.36 6.24 1.38
C LEU A 125 1.84 6.31 1.67
N GLY A 126 1.14 5.17 1.69
CA GLY A 126 -0.26 5.11 2.07
C GLY A 126 -1.23 5.47 0.95
N ILE A 127 -0.92 5.13 -0.30
CA ILE A 127 -1.91 5.23 -1.40
C ILE A 127 -3.17 4.42 -1.07
N THR A 128 -4.35 4.94 -1.43
CA THR A 128 -5.61 4.24 -1.18
C THR A 128 -6.04 3.38 -2.37
N ARG A 129 -5.80 3.86 -3.60
CA ARG A 129 -6.22 3.18 -4.83
C ARG A 129 -5.24 3.44 -5.96
N ILE A 130 -4.95 2.41 -6.73
CA ILE A 130 -4.08 2.46 -7.91
C ILE A 130 -4.84 1.90 -9.10
N THR A 131 -4.92 2.66 -10.18
CA THR A 131 -5.46 2.21 -11.46
C THR A 131 -4.35 2.26 -12.52
N PRO A 132 -3.89 1.12 -13.04
CA PRO A 132 -2.96 1.09 -14.15
C PRO A 132 -3.62 1.66 -15.42
N ILE A 133 -2.99 2.65 -16.05
CA ILE A 133 -3.54 3.36 -17.22
C ILE A 133 -2.80 2.94 -18.48
N ILE A 134 -3.56 2.60 -19.50
CA ILE A 134 -3.05 2.37 -20.85
C ILE A 134 -3.10 3.71 -21.58
N SER A 135 -1.93 4.27 -21.87
CA SER A 135 -1.73 5.57 -22.52
C SER A 135 -1.10 5.40 -23.90
N ASP A 136 -1.12 6.45 -24.73
CA ASP A 136 -0.62 6.45 -26.10
C ASP A 136 0.86 6.01 -26.18
N HIS A 137 1.67 6.45 -25.24
CA HIS A 137 3.11 6.13 -25.17
C HIS A 137 3.43 4.97 -24.24
N CYS A 138 2.45 4.12 -23.95
CA CYS A 138 2.66 2.91 -23.15
C CYS A 138 3.54 1.91 -23.89
N ALA A 139 4.71 1.59 -23.33
CA ALA A 139 5.67 0.66 -23.93
C ALA A 139 5.30 -0.82 -23.74
N VAL A 140 4.20 -1.13 -23.05
CA VAL A 140 3.82 -2.50 -22.65
C VAL A 140 2.64 -2.99 -23.47
N ALA A 141 2.80 -4.14 -24.14
CA ALA A 141 1.73 -4.75 -24.92
C ALA A 141 0.56 -5.21 -24.05
N HIS A 142 -0.68 -4.95 -24.48
CA HIS A 142 -1.92 -5.29 -23.75
C HIS A 142 -2.00 -6.74 -23.25
N LYS A 143 -1.53 -7.71 -24.04
CA LYS A 143 -1.54 -9.14 -23.68
C LYS A 143 -0.70 -9.47 -22.44
N VAL A 144 0.27 -8.61 -22.09
CA VAL A 144 1.17 -8.81 -20.96
C VAL A 144 0.58 -8.23 -19.67
N ILE A 145 -0.30 -7.25 -19.77
CA ILE A 145 -0.84 -6.49 -18.64
C ILE A 145 -1.60 -7.41 -17.69
N HIS A 146 -2.52 -8.25 -18.18
CA HIS A 146 -3.29 -9.17 -17.33
C HIS A 146 -2.42 -10.12 -16.51
N ARG A 147 -1.33 -10.64 -17.10
CA ARG A 147 -0.39 -11.51 -16.37
C ARG A 147 0.39 -10.77 -15.29
N ARG A 148 0.61 -9.48 -15.47
CA ARG A 148 1.35 -8.65 -14.51
C ARG A 148 0.52 -8.21 -13.31
N GLN A 149 -0.79 -8.10 -13.43
CA GLN A 149 -1.67 -7.65 -12.34
C GLN A 149 -1.55 -8.52 -11.08
N THR A 150 -1.43 -9.84 -11.23
CA THR A 150 -1.21 -10.74 -10.09
C THR A 150 0.11 -10.44 -9.38
N HIS A 151 1.19 -10.17 -10.13
CA HIS A 151 2.49 -9.80 -9.56
C HIS A 151 2.43 -8.42 -8.90
N TRP A 152 1.76 -7.44 -9.50
CA TRP A 152 1.58 -6.12 -8.89
C TRP A 152 0.84 -6.17 -7.56
N ARG A 153 -0.18 -7.03 -7.47
CA ARG A 153 -0.86 -7.26 -6.19
C ARG A 153 0.08 -7.86 -5.14
N GLN A 154 0.97 -8.76 -5.54
CA GLN A 154 1.99 -9.34 -4.64
C GLN A 154 3.00 -8.28 -4.18
N ASP A 155 3.45 -7.39 -5.07
CA ASP A 155 4.35 -6.28 -4.72
C ASP A 155 3.70 -5.33 -3.69
N ILE A 156 2.41 -5.02 -3.85
CA ILE A 156 1.62 -4.23 -2.90
C ILE A 156 1.51 -4.94 -1.54
N ILE A 157 1.21 -6.25 -1.53
CA ILE A 157 1.13 -7.05 -0.30
C ILE A 157 2.47 -7.03 0.43
N ALA A 158 3.57 -7.29 -0.28
CA ALA A 158 4.91 -7.28 0.31
C ALA A 158 5.28 -5.91 0.90
N ALA A 159 4.88 -4.82 0.23
CA ALA A 159 5.06 -3.48 0.76
C ALA A 159 4.23 -3.24 2.04
N CYS A 160 2.97 -3.72 2.11
CA CYS A 160 2.14 -3.65 3.32
C CYS A 160 2.73 -4.48 4.48
N GLU A 161 3.26 -5.67 4.20
CA GLU A 161 3.97 -6.49 5.19
C GLU A 161 5.17 -5.74 5.77
N GLN A 162 5.93 -5.04 4.94
CA GLN A 162 7.12 -4.30 5.35
C GLN A 162 6.79 -2.99 6.07
N CYS A 163 5.87 -2.16 5.55
CA CYS A 163 5.62 -0.81 6.10
C CYS A 163 4.62 -0.79 7.26
N GLY A 164 3.90 -1.89 7.48
CA GLY A 164 2.92 -1.99 8.57
C GLY A 164 1.52 -1.50 8.22
N LEU A 165 1.23 -1.18 6.97
CA LEU A 165 -0.11 -0.81 6.53
C LEU A 165 -1.06 -2.02 6.62
N ASN A 166 -2.21 -1.86 7.29
CA ASN A 166 -3.19 -2.92 7.50
C ASN A 166 -4.36 -2.90 6.51
N LEU A 167 -4.54 -1.77 5.81
CA LEU A 167 -5.47 -1.63 4.70
C LEU A 167 -4.73 -1.84 3.38
N LEU A 168 -5.11 -2.88 2.64
CA LEU A 168 -4.52 -3.13 1.34
C LEU A 168 -5.04 -2.11 0.32
N PRO A 169 -4.18 -1.35 -0.37
CA PRO A 169 -4.61 -0.47 -1.45
C PRO A 169 -5.39 -1.23 -2.52
N THR A 170 -6.47 -0.63 -3.00
CA THR A 170 -7.21 -1.20 -4.13
C THR A 170 -6.36 -1.11 -5.39
N LEU A 171 -6.12 -2.24 -6.05
CA LEU A 171 -5.54 -2.31 -7.39
C LEU A 171 -6.65 -2.61 -8.39
N ASP A 172 -7.02 -1.61 -9.18
CA ASP A 172 -8.04 -1.77 -10.22
C ASP A 172 -7.49 -2.55 -11.44
N PRO A 173 -8.38 -3.13 -12.25
CA PRO A 173 -8.01 -3.57 -13.59
C PRO A 173 -7.43 -2.42 -14.41
N ALA A 174 -6.48 -2.73 -15.31
CA ALA A 174 -5.96 -1.75 -16.24
C ALA A 174 -7.06 -1.23 -17.17
N THR A 175 -7.11 0.09 -17.37
CA THR A 175 -8.12 0.75 -18.19
C THR A 175 -7.50 1.83 -19.09
N ASN A 176 -8.27 2.32 -20.06
CA ASN A 176 -7.88 3.46 -20.86
C ASN A 176 -7.96 4.76 -20.07
N LEU A 177 -7.21 5.78 -20.50
CA LEU A 177 -7.19 7.08 -19.84
C LEU A 177 -8.58 7.72 -19.78
N SER A 178 -9.33 7.75 -20.91
CA SER A 178 -10.65 8.35 -20.99
C SER A 178 -11.66 7.75 -19.99
N ASP A 179 -11.67 6.43 -19.87
CA ASP A 179 -12.57 5.72 -18.95
C ASP A 179 -12.22 6.04 -17.49
N TRP A 180 -10.94 6.13 -17.18
CA TRP A 180 -10.48 6.47 -15.84
C TRP A 180 -10.80 7.91 -15.46
N LEU A 181 -10.57 8.87 -16.37
CA LEU A 181 -10.87 10.29 -16.15
C LEU A 181 -12.36 10.51 -15.82
N ALA A 182 -13.25 9.79 -16.50
CA ALA A 182 -14.68 9.86 -16.27
C ALA A 182 -15.10 9.30 -14.89
N SER A 183 -14.34 8.37 -14.31
CA SER A 183 -14.69 7.65 -13.08
C SER A 183 -13.84 8.03 -11.86
N SER A 184 -13.07 9.13 -11.93
CA SER A 184 -12.06 9.52 -10.91
C SER A 184 -12.43 10.81 -10.16
N PRO A 185 -13.54 10.85 -9.40
CA PRO A 185 -13.92 12.03 -8.63
C PRO A 185 -12.95 12.24 -7.46
N ALA A 186 -12.55 13.50 -7.24
CA ALA A 186 -11.76 13.91 -6.07
C ALA A 186 -11.90 15.42 -5.86
N ASP A 187 -11.61 15.88 -4.63
CA ASP A 187 -11.61 17.32 -4.30
C ASP A 187 -10.50 18.05 -5.07
N ILE A 188 -9.35 17.39 -5.20
CA ILE A 188 -8.20 17.87 -5.97
C ILE A 188 -7.80 16.84 -7.01
N ARG A 189 -7.59 17.27 -8.25
CA ARG A 189 -7.13 16.43 -9.36
C ARG A 189 -5.85 17.01 -9.94
N LEU A 190 -4.76 16.23 -9.94
CA LEU A 190 -3.43 16.67 -10.34
C LEU A 190 -2.89 15.82 -11.48
N LEU A 191 -2.50 16.47 -12.55
CA LEU A 191 -1.76 15.90 -13.68
C LEU A 191 -0.28 16.28 -13.55
N ALA A 192 0.56 15.32 -13.23
CA ALA A 192 2.01 15.54 -13.11
C ALA A 192 2.67 15.63 -14.49
N VAL A 193 3.14 16.82 -14.83
CA VAL A 193 3.81 17.10 -16.11
C VAL A 193 5.00 18.04 -15.90
N PRO A 194 6.03 17.99 -16.75
CA PRO A 194 7.06 19.01 -16.77
C PRO A 194 6.47 20.40 -17.07
N GLY A 195 6.99 21.42 -16.44
CA GLY A 195 6.51 22.79 -16.64
C GLY A 195 6.81 23.69 -15.45
N ASN A 196 5.92 24.64 -15.18
CA ASN A 196 6.09 25.62 -14.09
C ASN A 196 4.76 25.85 -13.34
N SER A 197 4.01 24.80 -13.08
CA SER A 197 2.72 24.85 -12.39
C SER A 197 2.87 24.37 -10.95
N PRO A 198 2.71 25.25 -9.93
CA PRO A 198 2.80 24.83 -8.53
C PRO A 198 1.59 23.99 -8.12
N ILE A 199 1.73 23.26 -6.99
CA ILE A 199 0.60 22.59 -6.36
C ILE A 199 -0.46 23.63 -5.98
N PRO A 200 -1.75 23.42 -6.33
CA PRO A 200 -2.80 24.37 -6.01
C PRO A 200 -3.00 24.48 -4.50
N ARG A 201 -3.26 25.68 -4.02
CA ARG A 201 -3.68 25.90 -2.63
C ARG A 201 -5.20 25.79 -2.54
N SER A 202 -5.69 24.98 -1.62
CA SER A 202 -7.13 24.92 -1.29
C SER A 202 -7.42 25.75 -0.04
N LYS A 203 -8.55 26.47 -0.05
CA LYS A 203 -9.11 27.13 1.15
C LYS A 203 -10.05 26.22 1.91
N SER A 204 -10.49 25.13 1.31
CA SER A 204 -11.39 24.13 1.91
C SER A 204 -10.59 22.93 2.39
N VAL A 205 -11.18 22.18 3.31
CA VAL A 205 -10.66 20.88 3.72
C VAL A 205 -10.65 19.95 2.50
N VAL A 206 -9.52 19.30 2.26
CA VAL A 206 -9.34 18.33 1.17
C VAL A 206 -9.31 16.94 1.78
N ASN A 207 -10.24 16.10 1.39
CA ASN A 207 -10.37 14.72 1.86
C ASN A 207 -9.91 13.71 0.80
N SER A 208 -9.81 14.14 -0.46
CA SER A 208 -9.47 13.26 -1.58
C SER A 208 -8.62 13.96 -2.63
N VAL A 209 -7.63 13.22 -3.15
CA VAL A 209 -6.75 13.66 -4.24
C VAL A 209 -6.65 12.57 -5.29
N SER A 210 -6.89 12.92 -6.56
CA SER A 210 -6.59 12.08 -7.72
C SER A 210 -5.30 12.56 -8.38
N LEU A 211 -4.34 11.66 -8.52
CA LEU A 211 -3.05 11.89 -9.17
C LEU A 211 -3.02 11.15 -10.51
N LEU A 212 -2.56 11.81 -11.57
CA LEU A 212 -2.32 11.19 -12.86
C LEU A 212 -0.85 11.39 -13.24
N THR A 213 -0.14 10.30 -13.51
CA THR A 213 1.28 10.31 -13.86
C THR A 213 1.55 9.51 -15.14
N GLY A 214 2.37 10.08 -16.03
CA GLY A 214 2.63 9.55 -17.37
C GLY A 214 3.68 8.43 -17.40
N PRO A 215 3.77 7.73 -18.55
CA PRO A 215 4.81 6.75 -18.82
C PRO A 215 6.15 7.44 -19.14
N GLU A 216 7.19 6.65 -19.44
CA GLU A 216 8.51 7.17 -19.78
C GLU A 216 8.50 8.11 -21.02
N GLY A 217 7.57 7.89 -21.96
CA GLY A 217 7.37 8.74 -23.14
C GLY A 217 6.50 9.99 -22.87
N GLY A 218 6.01 10.16 -21.63
CA GLY A 218 5.08 11.23 -21.27
C GLY A 218 3.67 11.05 -21.87
N PHE A 219 2.82 12.03 -21.67
CA PHE A 219 1.49 12.11 -22.27
C PHE A 219 1.54 12.74 -23.66
N SER A 220 0.68 12.30 -24.58
CA SER A 220 0.41 13.01 -25.81
C SER A 220 -0.31 14.35 -25.52
N GLU A 221 -0.28 15.28 -26.46
CA GLU A 221 -1.00 16.55 -26.31
C GLU A 221 -2.53 16.34 -26.23
N ALA A 222 -3.04 15.31 -26.89
CA ALA A 222 -4.44 14.90 -26.81
C ALA A 222 -4.82 14.43 -25.40
N GLU A 223 -4.01 13.54 -24.81
CA GLU A 223 -4.18 13.03 -23.44
C GLU A 223 -4.12 14.16 -22.39
N LYS A 224 -3.16 15.08 -22.52
CA LYS A 224 -3.07 16.24 -21.63
C LYS A 224 -4.32 17.11 -21.69
N LYS A 225 -4.78 17.41 -22.91
CA LYS A 225 -6.00 18.21 -23.13
C LYS A 225 -7.22 17.52 -22.56
N GLU A 226 -7.34 16.21 -22.74
CA GLU A 226 -8.43 15.42 -22.19
C GLU A 226 -8.45 15.46 -20.67
N ALA A 227 -7.30 15.24 -20.01
CA ALA A 227 -7.18 15.31 -18.55
C ALA A 227 -7.52 16.72 -18.02
N ILE A 228 -7.06 17.79 -18.68
CA ILE A 228 -7.39 19.16 -18.30
C ILE A 228 -8.89 19.41 -18.43
N ASN A 229 -9.53 18.96 -19.52
CA ASN A 229 -10.96 19.10 -19.72
C ASN A 229 -11.77 18.29 -18.67
N ALA A 230 -11.22 17.19 -18.17
CA ALA A 230 -11.76 16.41 -17.06
C ALA A 230 -11.52 17.07 -15.67
N GLY A 231 -10.94 18.28 -15.63
CA GLY A 231 -10.72 19.05 -14.40
C GLY A 231 -9.43 18.73 -13.67
N PHE A 232 -8.45 18.11 -14.31
CA PHE A 232 -7.12 17.93 -13.75
C PHE A 232 -6.30 19.24 -13.90
N ASN A 233 -5.69 19.68 -12.80
CA ASN A 233 -4.74 20.78 -12.81
C ASN A 233 -3.34 20.24 -13.07
N THR A 234 -2.62 20.84 -14.00
CA THR A 234 -1.21 20.51 -14.20
C THR A 234 -0.40 20.87 -12.97
N VAL A 235 0.55 20.01 -12.59
CA VAL A 235 1.47 20.26 -11.48
C VAL A 235 2.89 19.85 -11.86
N THR A 236 3.84 20.63 -11.40
CA THR A 236 5.27 20.41 -11.60
C THR A 236 6.00 20.38 -10.27
N PHE A 237 6.95 19.45 -10.13
CA PHE A 237 7.72 19.26 -8.90
C PHE A 237 9.17 19.73 -9.10
N GLY A 238 9.35 21.03 -9.26
CA GLY A 238 10.64 21.69 -9.50
C GLY A 238 11.03 21.73 -10.99
N GLU A 239 12.17 22.33 -11.29
CA GLU A 239 12.63 22.60 -12.66
C GLU A 239 13.18 21.38 -13.41
N ARG A 240 13.51 20.31 -12.68
CA ARG A 240 14.06 19.09 -13.26
C ARG A 240 12.96 18.19 -13.77
N VAL A 241 13.21 17.52 -14.91
CA VAL A 241 12.35 16.45 -15.39
C VAL A 241 12.56 15.22 -14.49
N LEU A 242 11.52 14.81 -13.78
CA LEU A 242 11.53 13.58 -12.98
C LEU A 242 11.36 12.37 -13.89
N ARG A 243 11.97 11.25 -13.53
CA ARG A 243 11.68 9.98 -14.17
C ARG A 243 10.22 9.56 -13.92
N ALA A 244 9.67 8.73 -14.81
CA ALA A 244 8.28 8.27 -14.72
C ALA A 244 8.00 7.53 -13.39
N GLU A 245 8.98 6.80 -12.86
CA GLU A 245 8.87 6.14 -11.55
C GLU A 245 9.03 7.09 -10.36
N THR A 246 9.65 8.25 -10.54
CA THR A 246 9.85 9.25 -9.47
C THR A 246 8.64 10.15 -9.29
N ALA A 247 7.99 10.53 -10.38
CA ALA A 247 6.88 11.48 -10.37
C ALA A 247 5.71 11.07 -9.44
N PRO A 248 5.20 9.83 -9.45
CA PRO A 248 4.11 9.42 -8.57
C PRO A 248 4.49 9.44 -7.09
N ILE A 249 5.74 9.11 -6.75
CA ILE A 249 6.25 9.14 -5.37
C ILE A 249 6.26 10.56 -4.84
N VAL A 250 6.81 11.49 -5.63
CA VAL A 250 6.89 12.91 -5.27
C VAL A 250 5.48 13.53 -5.20
N ALA A 251 4.61 13.22 -6.18
CA ALA A 251 3.25 13.73 -6.21
C ALA A 251 2.43 13.30 -4.98
N LEU A 252 2.54 12.03 -4.60
CA LEU A 252 1.86 11.48 -3.43
C LEU A 252 2.42 12.07 -2.13
N SER A 253 3.76 12.13 -1.97
CA SER A 253 4.40 12.76 -0.80
C SER A 253 3.99 14.21 -0.64
N ALA A 254 4.00 14.97 -1.73
CA ALA A 254 3.61 16.37 -1.72
C ALA A 254 2.12 16.55 -1.37
N SER A 255 1.25 15.65 -1.85
CA SER A 255 -0.18 15.66 -1.50
C SER A 255 -0.40 15.41 -0.01
N HIS A 256 0.30 14.44 0.58
CA HIS A 256 0.24 14.18 2.02
C HIS A 256 0.85 15.32 2.85
N GLN A 257 1.88 16.00 2.35
CA GLN A 257 2.46 17.17 3.02
C GLN A 257 1.50 18.36 3.03
N VAL A 258 0.76 18.59 1.94
CA VAL A 258 -0.12 19.76 1.80
C VAL A 258 -1.50 19.54 2.41
N TRP A 259 -2.08 18.33 2.28
CA TRP A 259 -3.47 18.04 2.66
C TRP A 259 -3.64 16.83 3.58
N GLY A 260 -2.60 16.05 3.81
CA GLY A 260 -2.66 14.80 4.54
C GLY A 260 -1.93 14.80 5.87
N SER A 261 -1.46 13.62 6.26
CA SER A 261 -0.90 13.32 7.59
C SER A 261 0.62 13.53 7.72
N PHE A 262 1.32 13.96 6.67
CA PHE A 262 2.77 14.22 6.77
C PHE A 262 3.08 15.62 7.32
N GLY A 263 2.05 16.43 7.53
CA GLY A 263 2.18 17.70 8.23
C GLY A 263 2.60 17.50 9.68
N ILE A 264 3.45 18.38 10.19
CA ILE A 264 3.79 18.43 11.61
C ILE A 264 2.49 18.69 12.36
N THR A 265 2.04 17.71 13.17
CA THR A 265 1.02 17.98 14.19
C THR A 265 1.66 18.94 15.18
N GLY A 266 1.26 20.21 15.09
CA GLY A 266 1.59 21.22 16.08
C GLY A 266 0.90 20.97 17.40
#